data_30aff04f6073f99e6dbe44ffd6285a54
#
_entry.id   30aff04f6073f99e6dbe44ffd6285a54
#
_cell.length_a   1.000
_cell.length_b   1.000
_cell.length_c   1.000
_cell.angle_alpha   90.00
_cell.angle_beta   90.00
_cell.angle_gamma   90.00
#
_symmetry.space_group_name_H-M   'P 1'
#
loop_
_entity.id
_entity.type
_entity.pdbx_description
1 polymer ?
#
loop_
_entity_poly.entity_id
_entity_poly.type
_entity_poly.pdbx_seq_one_letter_code
_entity_poly.pdbx_strand_id
1 'polypeptide(L)'
;TSLENAFLALGRLSPAADNIFLITDGLPTQGTAAPRGSTVSGKQRLDLYQQALRRLPRNVPVNVILAPMEGDPMAASAFWQLAQATRGSFMTPSRDWP
;
A
#
# COMPACT_ATOMS: atom_id res chain seq x y z
N THR A 1 2.53 -9.70 -3.72
CA THR A 1 1.76 -9.01 -2.66
C THR A 1 0.50 -8.39 -3.26
N SER A 2 -0.63 -8.64 -2.63
CA SER A 2 -1.90 -8.07 -3.07
C SER A 2 -2.44 -7.11 -2.01
N LEU A 3 -2.18 -5.83 -2.20
CA LEU A 3 -2.71 -4.78 -1.33
C LEU A 3 -4.23 -4.69 -1.46
N GLU A 4 -4.75 -4.91 -2.66
CA GLU A 4 -6.19 -4.89 -2.91
C GLU A 4 -6.93 -5.94 -2.07
N ASN A 5 -6.42 -7.16 -2.03
CA ASN A 5 -7.02 -8.22 -1.20
C ASN A 5 -6.97 -7.88 0.29
N ALA A 6 -5.87 -7.28 0.74
CA ALA A 6 -5.75 -6.85 2.13
C ALA A 6 -6.79 -5.79 2.46
N PHE A 7 -6.98 -4.81 1.61
CA PHE A 7 -7.97 -3.74 1.83
C PHE A 7 -9.41 -4.27 1.77
N LEU A 8 -9.68 -5.23 0.87
CA LEU A 8 -10.98 -5.89 0.85
C LEU A 8 -11.28 -6.60 2.17
N ALA A 9 -10.29 -7.28 2.72
CA ALA A 9 -10.44 -7.97 4.00
C ALA A 9 -10.74 -6.99 5.14
N LEU A 10 -10.10 -5.82 5.13
CA LEU A 10 -10.35 -4.78 6.13
C LEU A 10 -11.81 -4.31 6.13
N GLY A 11 -12.42 -4.21 4.94
CA GLY A 11 -13.81 -3.79 4.83
C GLY A 11 -14.82 -4.78 5.40
N ARG A 12 -14.38 -6.01 5.68
CA ARG A 12 -15.24 -7.08 6.24
C ARG A 12 -15.11 -7.23 7.75
N LEU A 13 -14.28 -6.42 8.39
CA LEU A 13 -14.07 -6.50 9.83
C LEU A 13 -15.32 -6.03 10.60
N SER A 14 -15.58 -6.71 11.70
CA SER A 14 -16.66 -6.32 12.63
C SER A 14 -16.15 -6.47 14.07
N PRO A 15 -16.02 -5.37 14.81
CA PRO A 15 -16.32 -3.98 14.38
C PRO A 15 -15.35 -3.47 13.32
N ALA A 16 -15.73 -2.41 12.62
CA ALA A 16 -14.89 -1.83 11.59
C ALA A 16 -13.60 -1.26 12.17
N ALA A 17 -12.54 -1.26 11.36
CA ALA A 17 -11.27 -0.67 11.76
C ALA A 17 -11.40 0.86 11.90
N ASP A 18 -10.76 1.44 12.91
CA ASP A 18 -10.68 2.89 13.10
C ASP A 18 -9.29 3.44 12.80
N ASN A 19 -8.31 2.56 12.58
CA ASN A 19 -6.95 2.90 12.19
C ASN A 19 -6.35 1.74 11.42
N ILE A 20 -5.49 2.05 10.45
CA ILE A 20 -4.79 1.04 9.67
C ILE A 20 -3.30 1.30 9.78
N PHE A 21 -2.53 0.27 10.12
CA PHE A 21 -1.07 0.31 10.05
C PHE A 21 -0.63 -0.61 8.93
N LEU A 22 -0.07 -0.01 7.88
CA LEU A 22 0.39 -0.72 6.70
C LEU A 22 1.91 -0.79 6.72
N ILE A 23 2.44 -1.99 6.86
CA ILE A 23 3.88 -2.25 6.80
C ILE A 23 4.16 -2.91 5.47
N THR A 24 4.96 -2.27 4.63
CA THR A 24 5.17 -2.75 3.27
C THR A 24 6.59 -2.43 2.79
N ASP A 25 7.05 -3.17 1.80
CA ASP A 25 8.35 -2.94 1.16
C ASP A 25 8.23 -2.34 -0.24
N GLY A 26 7.04 -2.07 -0.72
CA GLY A 26 6.86 -1.46 -2.03
C GLY A 26 5.45 -1.51 -2.55
N LEU A 27 5.28 -1.09 -3.79
CA LEU A 27 3.99 -1.13 -4.46
C LEU A 27 3.56 -2.58 -4.75
N PRO A 28 2.25 -2.83 -4.82
CA PRO A 28 1.76 -4.20 -5.00
C PRO A 28 2.13 -4.78 -6.38
N THR A 29 2.28 -6.09 -6.41
CA THR A 29 2.54 -6.84 -7.64
C THR A 29 1.36 -7.72 -8.04
N GLN A 30 0.30 -7.74 -7.25
CA GLN A 30 -0.91 -8.51 -7.52
C GLN A 30 -2.15 -7.68 -7.20
N GLY A 31 -3.24 -7.93 -7.93
CA GLY A 31 -4.57 -7.46 -7.60
C GLY A 31 -5.38 -8.57 -6.94
N THR A 32 -6.65 -8.71 -7.35
CA THR A 32 -7.50 -9.81 -6.90
C THR A 32 -7.12 -11.14 -7.55
N ALA A 33 -6.33 -11.09 -8.64
CA ALA A 33 -5.81 -12.25 -9.34
C ALA A 33 -4.29 -12.16 -9.45
N ALA A 34 -3.64 -13.31 -9.66
CA ALA A 34 -2.20 -13.35 -9.87
C ALA A 34 -1.82 -12.61 -11.17
N PRO A 35 -0.62 -12.02 -11.25
CA PRO A 35 -0.17 -11.36 -12.48
C PRO A 35 0.01 -12.38 -13.60
N ARG A 36 -0.24 -11.92 -14.84
CA ARG A 36 -0.16 -12.79 -16.02
C ARG A 36 1.25 -13.05 -16.48
N GLY A 37 2.20 -12.22 -16.09
CA GLY A 37 3.59 -12.35 -16.51
C GLY A 37 4.52 -12.67 -15.36
N SER A 38 5.77 -12.99 -15.68
CA SER A 38 6.79 -13.27 -14.69
C SER A 38 7.32 -11.99 -14.02
N THR A 39 7.15 -10.85 -14.67
CA THR A 39 7.58 -9.55 -14.14
C THR A 39 6.43 -8.54 -14.21
N VAL A 40 6.45 -7.62 -13.25
CA VAL A 40 5.45 -6.55 -13.17
C VAL A 40 6.17 -5.22 -13.28
N SER A 41 5.80 -4.42 -14.29
CA SER A 41 6.43 -3.11 -14.51
C SER A 41 6.04 -2.10 -13.43
N GLY A 42 6.80 -1.00 -13.34
CA GLY A 42 6.48 0.08 -12.42
C GLY A 42 5.09 0.67 -12.67
N LYS A 43 4.71 0.81 -13.94
CA LYS A 43 3.37 1.30 -14.28
C LYS A 43 2.28 0.32 -13.84
N GLN A 44 2.50 -0.98 -14.06
CA GLN A 44 1.56 -2.00 -13.63
C GLN A 44 1.41 -2.01 -12.11
N ARG A 45 2.52 -1.85 -11.38
CA ARG A 45 2.49 -1.74 -9.92
C ARG A 45 1.68 -0.53 -9.45
N LEU A 46 1.87 0.61 -10.10
CA LEU A 46 1.12 1.81 -9.76
C LEU A 46 -0.37 1.63 -10.03
N ASP A 47 -0.73 0.99 -11.15
CA ASP A 47 -2.14 0.70 -11.47
C ASP A 47 -2.75 -0.23 -10.42
N LEU A 48 -2.04 -1.26 -10.01
CA LEU A 48 -2.50 -2.18 -8.95
C LEU A 48 -2.67 -1.45 -7.62
N TYR A 49 -1.77 -0.53 -7.31
CA TYR A 49 -1.86 0.30 -6.13
C TYR A 49 -3.14 1.17 -6.16
N GLN A 50 -3.42 1.81 -7.29
CA GLN A 50 -4.61 2.65 -7.43
C GLN A 50 -5.90 1.84 -7.34
N GLN A 51 -5.91 0.63 -7.89
CA GLN A 51 -7.04 -0.28 -7.73
C GLN A 51 -7.26 -0.64 -6.27
N ALA A 52 -6.17 -0.89 -5.54
CA ALA A 52 -6.26 -1.20 -4.12
C ALA A 52 -6.85 -0.07 -3.31
N LEU A 53 -6.51 1.18 -3.64
CA LEU A 53 -7.02 2.35 -2.92
C LEU A 53 -8.55 2.43 -2.96
N ARG A 54 -9.17 1.94 -4.03
CA ARG A 54 -10.63 1.93 -4.16
C ARG A 54 -11.31 0.99 -3.17
N ARG A 55 -10.55 0.08 -2.56
CA ARG A 55 -11.08 -0.89 -1.60
C ARG A 55 -10.89 -0.45 -0.16
N LEU A 56 -10.26 0.71 0.08
CA LEU A 56 -10.07 1.20 1.43
C LEU A 56 -11.40 1.59 2.07
N PRO A 57 -11.59 1.25 3.36
CA PRO A 57 -12.70 1.82 4.13
C PRO A 57 -12.60 3.34 4.17
N ARG A 58 -13.74 4.01 4.15
CA ARG A 58 -13.79 5.48 4.23
C ARG A 58 -13.49 5.97 5.63
N ASN A 59 -12.85 7.13 5.70
CA ASN A 59 -12.61 7.85 6.96
C ASN A 59 -11.76 7.08 7.96
N VAL A 60 -10.86 6.22 7.46
CA VAL A 60 -9.92 5.48 8.29
C VAL A 60 -8.50 5.94 7.96
N PRO A 61 -7.75 6.50 8.94
CA PRO A 61 -6.37 6.88 8.69
C PRO A 61 -5.51 5.66 8.36
N VAL A 62 -4.64 5.82 7.37
CA VAL A 62 -3.66 4.80 6.99
C VAL A 62 -2.29 5.28 7.40
N ASN A 63 -1.65 4.58 8.31
CA ASN A 63 -0.31 4.87 8.78
C ASN A 63 0.64 3.91 8.09
N VAL A 64 1.60 4.44 7.35
CA VAL A 64 2.47 3.61 6.50
C VAL A 64 3.86 3.53 7.08
N ILE A 65 4.37 2.32 7.19
CA ILE A 65 5.79 2.07 7.47
C ILE A 65 6.34 1.38 6.22
N LEU A 66 7.17 2.10 5.48
CA LEU A 66 7.73 1.63 4.22
C LEU A 66 9.19 1.26 4.41
N ALA A 67 9.51 -0.01 4.16
CA ALA A 67 10.90 -0.49 4.06
C ALA A 67 11.27 -0.46 2.59
N PRO A 68 11.98 0.56 2.10
CA PRO A 68 12.17 0.75 0.67
C PRO A 68 13.05 -0.34 0.06
N MET A 69 12.67 -0.77 -1.14
CA MET A 69 13.46 -1.70 -1.95
C MET A 69 13.98 -1.01 -3.19
N GLU A 70 15.15 -1.42 -3.66
CA GLU A 70 15.66 -0.97 -4.94
C GLU A 70 14.72 -1.44 -6.06
N GLY A 71 14.58 -0.63 -7.10
CA GLY A 71 13.74 -0.96 -8.23
C GLY A 71 12.28 -0.55 -8.09
N ASP A 72 11.94 0.14 -7.00
CA ASP A 72 10.57 0.64 -6.80
C ASP A 72 10.60 2.14 -6.43
N PRO A 73 11.01 3.00 -7.38
CA PRO A 73 11.23 4.42 -7.09
C PRO A 73 9.95 5.21 -6.79
N MET A 74 8.79 4.68 -7.15
CA MET A 74 7.52 5.40 -6.96
C MET A 74 6.85 5.09 -5.63
N ALA A 75 7.33 4.08 -4.89
CA ALA A 75 6.66 3.61 -3.69
C ALA A 75 6.61 4.67 -2.59
N ALA A 76 7.73 5.34 -2.32
CA ALA A 76 7.78 6.33 -1.24
C ALA A 76 6.78 7.47 -1.48
N SER A 77 6.76 8.02 -2.70
CA SER A 77 5.85 9.10 -3.05
C SER A 77 4.39 8.66 -2.96
N ALA A 78 4.07 7.48 -3.49
CA ALA A 78 2.70 6.97 -3.50
C ALA A 78 2.19 6.75 -2.08
N PHE A 79 2.96 6.10 -1.23
CA PHE A 79 2.52 5.81 0.14
C PHE A 79 2.51 7.06 1.03
N TRP A 80 3.42 8.02 0.77
CA TRP A 80 3.37 9.30 1.45
C TRP A 80 2.06 10.03 1.16
N GLN A 81 1.66 10.05 -0.12
CA GLN A 81 0.39 10.66 -0.52
C GLN A 81 -0.82 9.97 0.11
N LEU A 82 -0.77 8.64 0.20
CA LEU A 82 -1.83 7.88 0.85
C LEU A 82 -1.98 8.27 2.32
N ALA A 83 -0.86 8.33 3.04
CA ALA A 83 -0.89 8.72 4.44
C ALA A 83 -1.45 10.14 4.61
N GLN A 84 -1.00 11.08 3.77
CA GLN A 84 -1.49 12.46 3.80
C GLN A 84 -2.99 12.53 3.51
N ALA A 85 -3.46 11.84 2.48
CA ALA A 85 -4.86 11.89 2.06
C ALA A 85 -5.80 11.29 3.11
N THR A 86 -5.35 10.33 3.89
CA THR A 86 -6.15 9.66 4.91
C THR A 86 -5.92 10.21 6.31
N ARG A 87 -5.06 11.23 6.45
CA ARG A 87 -4.67 11.83 7.74
C ARG A 87 -3.91 10.85 8.63
N GLY A 88 -3.24 9.90 8.03
CA GLY A 88 -2.34 8.99 8.73
C GLY A 88 -0.92 9.53 8.75
N SER A 89 0.00 8.71 9.23
CA SER A 89 1.42 9.04 9.29
C SER A 89 2.20 8.21 8.28
N PHE A 90 3.39 8.70 7.92
CA PHE A 90 4.29 7.99 7.02
C PHE A 90 5.67 7.93 7.65
N MET A 91 6.25 6.73 7.68
CA MET A 91 7.58 6.51 8.19
C MET A 91 8.33 5.59 7.24
N THR A 92 9.56 5.97 6.91
CA THR A 92 10.46 5.12 6.15
C THR A 92 11.85 5.22 6.79
N PRO A 93 12.51 4.08 7.05
CA PRO A 93 13.84 4.13 7.64
C PRO A 93 14.84 4.76 6.67
N SER A 94 15.80 5.49 7.21
CA SER A 94 16.87 6.06 6.41
C SER A 94 17.90 4.97 6.08
N ARG A 95 18.83 5.31 5.17
CA ARG A 95 19.93 4.43 4.81
C ARG A 95 20.79 4.03 6.02
N ASP A 96 20.87 4.90 7.00
CA ASP A 96 21.68 4.70 8.20
C ASP A 96 20.90 4.05 9.34
N TRP A 97 19.67 3.67 9.07
CA TRP A 97 18.84 2.99 10.05
C TRP A 97 19.45 1.64 10.41
N PRO A 98 19.76 1.39 11.67
CA PRO A 98 20.25 0.10 12.09
C PRO A 98 19.19 -0.99 12.01
#